data_2d91d26a9fabf68386a02e299558cfe9
#
_entry.id   2d91d26a9fabf68386a02e299558cfe9
#
_cell.length_a   1.000
_cell.length_b   1.000
_cell.length_c   1.000
_cell.angle_alpha   90.00
_cell.angle_beta   90.00
_cell.angle_gamma   90.00
#
_symmetry.space_group_name_H-M   'P 1'
#
loop_
_entity.id
_entity.type
_entity.pdbx_description
1 polymer ?
#
loop_
_entity_poly.entity_id
_entity_poly.type
_entity_poly.pdbx_seq_one_letter_code
_entity_poly.pdbx_strand_id
1 'polypeptide(L)'
;MPDAFTIRPAAPNDAQEVARIRVLGWRFAYQGLVPQGYLDSLNVAEDTERMHGYLSQLPQNLPPNNIASVQGPNDGEKRSFMLAVRDDAVLGFCHFSAAPNNADRPGRATPGGEMVGRLHSLYIDPDALGQGIGHALMSHALSTFTAWGCERVHLWVLEGNSRAVSFYE
;
A
#
# COMPACT_ATOMS: atom_id res chain seq x y z
N MET A 1 -19.41 16.75 11.32
CA MET A 1 -18.67 15.48 11.37
C MET A 1 -17.93 15.36 10.05
N PRO A 2 -16.64 15.11 9.98
CA PRO A 2 -16.05 14.76 8.71
C PRO A 2 -16.78 13.52 8.20
N ASP A 3 -17.21 13.55 6.94
CA ASP A 3 -17.92 12.44 6.33
C ASP A 3 -17.09 11.17 6.44
N ALA A 4 -17.71 10.10 6.91
CA ALA A 4 -17.02 8.84 7.17
C ALA A 4 -16.49 8.26 5.85
N PHE A 5 -15.24 7.86 5.82
CA PHE A 5 -14.68 7.09 4.71
C PHE A 5 -14.73 5.59 5.03
N THR A 6 -14.68 4.76 4.01
CA THR A 6 -14.64 3.30 4.12
C THR A 6 -13.32 2.77 3.58
N ILE A 7 -12.90 1.59 4.05
CA ILE A 7 -11.74 0.88 3.50
C ILE A 7 -12.24 -0.32 2.71
N ARG A 8 -11.81 -0.45 1.46
CA ARG A 8 -12.15 -1.55 0.57
C ARG A 8 -10.95 -2.04 -0.25
N PRO A 9 -10.98 -3.26 -0.76
CA PRO A 9 -10.00 -3.72 -1.74
C PRO A 9 -10.02 -2.86 -3.00
N ALA A 10 -8.83 -2.69 -3.60
CA ALA A 10 -8.69 -2.05 -4.90
C ALA A 10 -9.14 -2.97 -6.03
N ALA A 11 -9.76 -2.39 -7.06
CA ALA A 11 -10.14 -3.05 -8.29
C ALA A 11 -9.37 -2.45 -9.49
N PRO A 12 -9.29 -3.12 -10.65
CA PRO A 12 -8.61 -2.59 -11.83
C PRO A 12 -9.08 -1.20 -12.26
N ASN A 13 -10.37 -0.91 -12.10
CA ASN A 13 -10.95 0.38 -12.43
C ASN A 13 -10.45 1.53 -11.52
N ASP A 14 -9.85 1.23 -10.37
CA ASP A 14 -9.27 2.23 -9.48
C ASP A 14 -7.87 2.68 -9.91
N ALA A 15 -7.29 2.04 -10.92
CA ALA A 15 -5.90 2.23 -11.33
C ALA A 15 -5.54 3.69 -11.59
N GLN A 16 -6.42 4.46 -12.21
CA GLN A 16 -6.19 5.87 -12.52
C GLN A 16 -6.07 6.72 -11.25
N GLU A 17 -6.98 6.52 -10.28
CA GLU A 17 -6.94 7.25 -9.01
C GLU A 17 -5.75 6.85 -8.14
N VAL A 18 -5.42 5.57 -8.11
CA VAL A 18 -4.21 5.06 -7.43
C VAL A 18 -2.95 5.68 -8.02
N ALA A 19 -2.85 5.72 -9.36
CA ALA A 19 -1.72 6.34 -10.06
C ALA A 19 -1.64 7.85 -9.78
N ARG A 20 -2.76 8.56 -9.82
CA ARG A 20 -2.86 9.98 -9.50
C ARG A 20 -2.33 10.26 -8.09
N ILE A 21 -2.86 9.55 -7.07
CA ILE A 21 -2.46 9.73 -5.67
C ILE A 21 -0.97 9.39 -5.49
N ARG A 22 -0.48 8.33 -6.14
CA ARG A 22 0.94 7.97 -6.08
C ARG A 22 1.82 9.08 -6.62
N VAL A 23 1.53 9.61 -7.82
CA VAL A 23 2.33 10.68 -8.45
C VAL A 23 2.29 11.95 -7.59
N LEU A 24 1.11 12.37 -7.13
CA LEU A 24 0.96 13.53 -6.24
C LEU A 24 1.69 13.32 -4.92
N GLY A 25 1.54 12.15 -4.32
CA GLY A 25 2.22 11.78 -3.08
C GLY A 25 3.75 11.82 -3.22
N TRP A 26 4.29 11.32 -4.34
CA TRP A 26 5.72 11.41 -4.62
C TRP A 26 6.21 12.85 -4.75
N ARG A 27 5.52 13.66 -5.54
CA ARG A 27 5.85 15.07 -5.71
C ARG A 27 5.77 15.84 -4.41
N PHE A 28 4.80 15.52 -3.56
CA PHE A 28 4.63 16.15 -2.26
C PHE A 28 5.68 15.69 -1.24
N ALA A 29 5.90 14.37 -1.09
CA ALA A 29 6.73 13.82 -0.02
C ALA A 29 8.22 13.91 -0.29
N TYR A 30 8.64 13.89 -1.56
CA TYR A 30 10.05 13.77 -1.95
C TYR A 30 10.63 15.02 -2.62
N GLN A 31 9.89 16.13 -2.59
CA GLN A 31 10.41 17.41 -3.04
C GLN A 31 11.67 17.79 -2.22
N GLY A 32 12.77 18.05 -2.91
CA GLY A 32 14.06 18.33 -2.29
C GLY A 32 14.82 17.10 -1.75
N LEU A 33 14.21 15.91 -1.75
CA LEU A 33 14.86 14.66 -1.32
C LEU A 33 15.34 13.82 -2.51
N VAL A 34 14.69 13.97 -3.66
CA VAL A 34 15.11 13.32 -4.91
C VAL A 34 15.25 14.38 -6.00
N PRO A 35 16.02 14.09 -7.09
CA PRO A 35 16.18 15.05 -8.19
C PRO A 35 14.84 15.50 -8.77
N GLN A 36 14.67 16.80 -8.94
CA GLN A 36 13.41 17.39 -9.46
C GLN A 36 13.02 16.81 -10.81
N GLY A 37 13.98 16.60 -11.71
CA GLY A 37 13.73 15.99 -13.01
C GLY A 37 13.11 14.58 -12.95
N TYR A 38 13.40 13.83 -11.89
CA TYR A 38 12.74 12.54 -11.66
C TYR A 38 11.27 12.74 -11.27
N LEU A 39 10.97 13.67 -10.35
CA LEU A 39 9.59 13.97 -9.95
C LEU A 39 8.76 14.50 -11.12
N ASP A 40 9.38 15.32 -12.00
CA ASP A 40 8.73 15.86 -13.19
C ASP A 40 8.46 14.80 -14.25
N SER A 41 9.29 13.77 -14.32
CA SER A 41 9.12 12.64 -15.24
C SER A 41 8.00 11.67 -14.85
N LEU A 42 7.49 11.75 -13.63
CA LEU A 42 6.39 10.88 -13.18
C LEU A 42 5.13 11.18 -13.99
N ASN A 43 4.59 10.15 -14.65
CA ASN A 43 3.47 10.26 -15.58
C ASN A 43 2.29 9.43 -15.08
N VAL A 44 1.14 10.08 -14.86
CA VAL A 44 -0.07 9.41 -14.35
C VAL A 44 -0.58 8.36 -15.35
N ALA A 45 -0.52 8.60 -16.66
CA ALA A 45 -1.03 7.66 -17.65
C ALA A 45 -0.21 6.36 -17.66
N GLU A 46 1.13 6.46 -17.66
CA GLU A 46 2.02 5.30 -17.59
C GLU A 46 1.84 4.52 -16.28
N ASP A 47 1.70 5.25 -15.17
CA ASP A 47 1.42 4.64 -13.87
C ASP A 47 0.05 3.96 -13.85
N THR A 48 -0.95 4.52 -14.51
CA THR A 48 -2.29 3.93 -14.63
C THR A 48 -2.23 2.58 -15.32
N GLU A 49 -1.53 2.48 -16.46
CA GLU A 49 -1.37 1.21 -17.17
C GLU A 49 -0.68 0.16 -16.30
N ARG A 50 0.39 0.55 -15.61
CA ARG A 50 1.10 -0.34 -14.68
C ARG A 50 0.22 -0.78 -13.51
N MET A 51 -0.51 0.14 -12.89
CA MET A 51 -1.43 -0.17 -11.79
C MET A 51 -2.58 -1.05 -12.24
N HIS A 52 -3.16 -0.78 -13.41
CA HIS A 52 -4.22 -1.62 -13.96
C HIS A 52 -3.74 -3.07 -14.17
N GLY A 53 -2.56 -3.25 -14.76
CA GLY A 53 -1.95 -4.57 -14.92
C GLY A 53 -1.70 -5.28 -13.58
N TYR A 54 -1.25 -4.56 -12.57
CA TYR A 54 -1.04 -5.11 -11.23
C TYR A 54 -2.36 -5.48 -10.55
N LEU A 55 -3.32 -4.56 -10.48
CA LEU A 55 -4.61 -4.77 -9.83
C LEU A 55 -5.43 -5.88 -10.49
N SER A 56 -5.28 -6.08 -11.80
CA SER A 56 -5.95 -7.17 -12.53
C SER A 56 -5.45 -8.56 -12.13
N GLN A 57 -4.27 -8.66 -11.52
CA GLN A 57 -3.74 -9.92 -11.00
C GLN A 57 -4.23 -10.23 -9.58
N LEU A 58 -4.87 -9.26 -8.91
CA LEU A 58 -5.44 -9.45 -7.58
C LEU A 58 -6.85 -10.07 -7.70
N PRO A 59 -7.30 -10.93 -6.75
CA PRO A 59 -8.66 -11.46 -6.77
C PRO A 59 -9.68 -10.34 -6.62
N GLN A 60 -10.69 -10.35 -7.49
CA GLN A 60 -11.67 -9.27 -7.62
C GLN A 60 -12.93 -9.48 -6.76
N ASN A 61 -13.16 -10.66 -6.19
CA ASN A 61 -14.42 -11.05 -5.56
C ASN A 61 -14.26 -11.34 -4.07
N LEU A 62 -13.60 -10.44 -3.34
CA LEU A 62 -13.41 -10.61 -1.92
C LEU A 62 -14.47 -9.83 -1.16
N PRO A 63 -15.20 -10.48 -0.23
CA PRO A 63 -16.13 -9.77 0.65
C PRO A 63 -15.35 -8.74 1.48
N PRO A 64 -15.94 -7.58 1.79
CA PRO A 64 -15.25 -6.46 2.45
C PRO A 64 -14.65 -6.81 3.82
N ASN A 65 -15.10 -7.89 4.45
CA ASN A 65 -14.58 -8.37 5.74
C ASN A 65 -13.61 -9.55 5.60
N ASN A 66 -13.31 -9.99 4.38
CA ASN A 66 -12.35 -11.05 4.18
C ASN A 66 -10.96 -10.44 3.98
N ILE A 67 -10.06 -10.79 4.87
CA ILE A 67 -8.64 -10.47 4.79
C ILE A 67 -8.08 -11.22 3.59
N ALA A 68 -8.23 -10.59 2.43
CA ALA A 68 -7.87 -11.17 1.15
C ALA A 68 -6.39 -11.47 1.08
N SER A 69 -6.04 -12.72 1.23
CA SER A 69 -4.74 -13.19 0.83
C SER A 69 -4.81 -13.69 -0.61
N VAL A 70 -4.23 -12.93 -1.52
CA VAL A 70 -3.85 -13.48 -2.81
C VAL A 70 -2.59 -14.29 -2.60
N GLN A 71 -2.60 -15.54 -3.05
CA GLN A 71 -1.33 -16.22 -3.21
C GLN A 71 -0.55 -15.49 -4.31
N GLY A 72 0.57 -14.89 -3.94
CA GLY A 72 1.51 -14.32 -4.88
C GLY A 72 2.19 -15.42 -5.71
N PRO A 73 3.03 -15.04 -6.67
CA PRO A 73 3.74 -15.99 -7.53
C PRO A 73 4.72 -16.91 -6.78
N ASN A 74 4.97 -16.64 -5.50
CA ASN A 74 5.80 -17.45 -4.63
C ASN A 74 4.92 -18.23 -3.64
N ASP A 75 5.23 -19.51 -3.40
CA ASP A 75 4.51 -20.36 -2.46
C ASP A 75 4.39 -19.69 -1.09
N GLY A 76 3.15 -19.49 -0.63
CA GLY A 76 2.82 -18.92 0.67
C GLY A 76 2.85 -17.39 0.75
N GLU A 77 3.15 -16.66 -0.32
CA GLU A 77 3.06 -15.20 -0.32
C GLU A 77 1.59 -14.75 -0.33
N LYS A 78 1.28 -13.80 0.55
CA LYS A 78 -0.02 -13.14 0.65
C LYS A 78 0.14 -11.66 0.28
N ARG A 79 -0.82 -11.10 -0.46
CA ARG A 79 -0.79 -9.69 -0.90
C ARG A 79 -2.13 -9.02 -0.65
N SER A 80 -2.12 -7.72 -0.42
CA SER A 80 -3.32 -6.91 -0.31
C SER A 80 -3.07 -5.49 -0.81
N PHE A 81 -4.10 -4.91 -1.44
CA PHE A 81 -4.12 -3.53 -1.87
C PHE A 81 -5.45 -2.91 -1.47
N MET A 82 -5.42 -1.96 -0.54
CA MET A 82 -6.61 -1.39 0.07
C MET A 82 -6.70 0.10 -0.20
N LEU A 83 -7.92 0.57 -0.43
CA LEU A 83 -8.25 1.98 -0.66
C LEU A 83 -9.07 2.52 0.50
N ALA A 84 -8.84 3.78 0.87
CA ALA A 84 -9.76 4.58 1.64
C ALA A 84 -10.62 5.41 0.67
N VAL A 85 -11.94 5.29 0.76
CA VAL A 85 -12.89 5.87 -0.20
C VAL A 85 -13.99 6.64 0.52
N ARG A 86 -14.34 7.82 0.01
CA ARG A 86 -15.48 8.64 0.44
C ARG A 86 -16.23 9.11 -0.81
N ASP A 87 -17.56 8.88 -0.87
CA ASP A 87 -18.40 9.31 -1.99
C ASP A 87 -17.80 8.97 -3.37
N ASP A 88 -17.33 7.72 -3.53
CA ASP A 88 -16.63 7.19 -4.70
C ASP A 88 -15.23 7.80 -4.98
N ALA A 89 -14.81 8.82 -4.23
CA ALA A 89 -13.47 9.39 -4.37
C ALA A 89 -12.43 8.57 -3.56
N VAL A 90 -11.34 8.20 -4.20
CA VAL A 90 -10.19 7.57 -3.52
C VAL A 90 -9.38 8.65 -2.81
N LEU A 91 -9.22 8.50 -1.49
CA LEU A 91 -8.50 9.45 -0.63
C LEU A 91 -7.09 8.99 -0.28
N GLY A 92 -6.81 7.72 -0.46
CA GLY A 92 -5.51 7.13 -0.16
C GLY A 92 -5.53 5.62 -0.34
N PHE A 93 -4.36 5.02 -0.29
CA PHE A 93 -4.22 3.58 -0.41
C PHE A 93 -3.04 3.04 0.39
N CYS A 94 -3.08 1.76 0.71
CA CYS A 94 -1.92 0.99 1.16
C CYS A 94 -1.80 -0.31 0.38
N HIS A 95 -0.55 -0.68 0.08
CA HIS A 95 -0.17 -1.94 -0.55
C HIS A 95 0.80 -2.67 0.36
N PHE A 96 0.51 -3.91 0.67
CA PHE A 96 1.32 -4.71 1.58
C PHE A 96 1.27 -6.20 1.23
N SER A 97 2.28 -6.92 1.68
CA SER A 97 2.37 -8.37 1.48
C SER A 97 2.98 -9.05 2.71
N ALA A 98 2.80 -10.35 2.80
CA ALA A 98 3.50 -11.20 3.76
C ALA A 98 3.99 -12.46 3.05
N ALA A 99 5.17 -12.92 3.43
CA ALA A 99 5.76 -14.14 2.90
C ALA A 99 6.51 -14.88 4.02
N PRO A 100 6.61 -16.23 3.93
CA PRO A 100 7.52 -16.98 4.77
C PRO A 100 8.96 -16.50 4.57
N ASN A 101 9.64 -16.13 5.65
CA ASN A 101 11.01 -15.64 5.59
C ASN A 101 12.00 -16.78 5.76
N ASN A 102 13.09 -16.72 5.00
CA ASN A 102 14.26 -17.55 5.24
C ASN A 102 15.32 -16.71 5.97
N ALA A 103 15.72 -17.13 7.17
CA ALA A 103 16.77 -16.47 7.93
C ALA A 103 18.09 -16.36 7.15
N ASP A 104 18.39 -17.35 6.30
CA ASP A 104 19.63 -17.41 5.50
C ASP A 104 19.56 -16.59 4.21
N ARG A 105 18.37 -16.20 3.75
CA ARG A 105 18.15 -15.40 2.53
C ARG A 105 16.96 -14.46 2.69
N PRO A 106 17.16 -13.28 3.31
CA PRO A 106 16.10 -12.29 3.45
C PRO A 106 15.44 -11.94 2.12
N GLY A 107 14.11 -11.99 2.07
CA GLY A 107 13.34 -11.67 0.86
C GLY A 107 13.00 -12.86 -0.06
N ARG A 108 13.43 -14.09 0.28
CA ARG A 108 13.01 -15.31 -0.42
C ARG A 108 12.06 -16.13 0.46
N ALA A 109 10.87 -16.44 -0.06
CA ALA A 109 9.91 -17.30 0.62
C ALA A 109 10.49 -18.71 0.82
N THR A 110 10.31 -19.27 2.04
CA THR A 110 10.67 -20.65 2.35
C THR A 110 9.47 -21.35 2.98
N PRO A 111 9.06 -22.51 2.46
CA PRO A 111 7.98 -23.28 3.09
C PRO A 111 8.28 -23.55 4.57
N GLY A 112 7.33 -23.19 5.45
CA GLY A 112 7.47 -23.39 6.90
C GLY A 112 8.30 -22.34 7.64
N GLY A 113 8.76 -21.27 6.96
CA GLY A 113 9.44 -20.13 7.61
C GLY A 113 8.48 -19.21 8.37
N GLU A 114 9.04 -18.38 9.26
CA GLU A 114 8.30 -17.32 9.96
C GLU A 114 7.64 -16.36 8.95
N MET A 115 6.36 -16.07 9.14
CA MET A 115 5.66 -15.09 8.29
C MET A 115 6.14 -13.68 8.61
N VAL A 116 6.63 -12.98 7.61
CA VAL A 116 7.10 -11.59 7.72
C VAL A 116 6.28 -10.69 6.81
N GLY A 117 5.71 -9.67 7.41
CA GLY A 117 4.94 -8.64 6.71
C GLY A 117 5.84 -7.57 6.08
N ARG A 118 5.41 -7.02 4.96
CA ARG A 118 6.05 -5.88 4.30
C ARG A 118 5.00 -4.87 3.86
N LEU A 119 5.09 -3.64 4.37
CA LEU A 119 4.36 -2.50 3.83
C LEU A 119 5.16 -1.91 2.67
N HIS A 120 4.63 -2.01 1.45
CA HIS A 120 5.30 -1.52 0.24
C HIS A 120 5.02 -0.05 -0.03
N SER A 121 3.79 0.39 0.24
CA SER A 121 3.39 1.78 0.03
C SER A 121 2.18 2.13 0.89
N LEU A 122 2.14 3.39 1.34
CA LEU A 122 1.01 4.02 1.96
C LEU A 122 1.02 5.47 1.49
N TYR A 123 0.04 5.85 0.69
CA TYR A 123 -0.10 7.19 0.15
C TYR A 123 -1.49 7.73 0.42
N ILE A 124 -1.54 9.00 0.80
CA ILE A 124 -2.76 9.75 1.03
C ILE A 124 -2.77 10.91 0.02
N ASP A 125 -3.93 11.18 -0.55
CA ASP A 125 -4.12 12.38 -1.34
C ASP A 125 -3.70 13.60 -0.51
N PRO A 126 -2.80 14.47 -1.01
CA PRO A 126 -2.37 15.64 -0.27
C PRO A 126 -3.51 16.50 0.28
N ASP A 127 -4.65 16.59 -0.44
CA ASP A 127 -5.82 17.34 -0.03
C ASP A 127 -6.64 16.64 1.08
N ALA A 128 -6.38 15.35 1.32
CA ALA A 128 -7.04 14.55 2.36
C ALA A 128 -6.15 14.29 3.59
N LEU A 129 -5.01 14.95 3.67
CA LEU A 129 -4.10 14.81 4.82
C LEU A 129 -4.73 15.34 6.12
N GLY A 130 -4.33 14.74 7.26
CA GLY A 130 -4.79 15.15 8.58
C GLY A 130 -6.20 14.67 8.96
N GLN A 131 -6.86 13.87 8.11
CA GLN A 131 -8.21 13.35 8.35
C GLN A 131 -8.23 11.92 8.93
N GLY A 132 -7.11 11.42 9.43
CA GLY A 132 -7.02 10.08 10.05
C GLY A 132 -6.92 8.91 9.06
N ILE A 133 -6.95 9.17 7.75
CA ILE A 133 -6.96 8.15 6.69
C ILE A 133 -5.72 7.25 6.76
N GLY A 134 -4.53 7.84 6.94
CA GLY A 134 -3.28 7.10 7.07
C GLY A 134 -3.30 6.12 8.24
N HIS A 135 -3.78 6.57 9.41
CA HIS A 135 -3.92 5.71 10.60
C HIS A 135 -4.91 4.57 10.37
N ALA A 136 -6.04 4.84 9.71
CA ALA A 136 -7.03 3.81 9.42
C ALA A 136 -6.49 2.75 8.44
N LEU A 137 -5.80 3.15 7.36
CA LEU A 137 -5.15 2.24 6.42
C LEU A 137 -4.05 1.42 7.12
N MET A 138 -3.24 2.05 7.96
CA MET A 138 -2.18 1.37 8.72
C MET A 138 -2.76 0.38 9.72
N SER A 139 -3.80 0.76 10.47
CA SER A 139 -4.48 -0.14 11.42
C SER A 139 -5.09 -1.34 10.70
N HIS A 140 -5.66 -1.14 9.51
CA HIS A 140 -6.17 -2.23 8.68
C HIS A 140 -5.04 -3.17 8.25
N ALA A 141 -3.92 -2.64 7.78
CA ALA A 141 -2.74 -3.43 7.40
C ALA A 141 -2.18 -4.23 8.57
N LEU A 142 -2.02 -3.62 9.74
CA LEU A 142 -1.52 -4.29 10.96
C LEU A 142 -2.45 -5.42 11.42
N SER A 143 -3.77 -5.20 11.43
CA SER A 143 -4.76 -6.24 11.73
C SER A 143 -4.67 -7.40 10.74
N THR A 144 -4.46 -7.09 9.47
CA THR A 144 -4.29 -8.10 8.42
C THR A 144 -3.00 -8.89 8.60
N PHE A 145 -1.88 -8.24 8.89
CA PHE A 145 -0.62 -8.92 9.20
C PHE A 145 -0.74 -9.87 10.40
N THR A 146 -1.42 -9.43 11.46
CA THR A 146 -1.71 -10.28 12.63
C THR A 146 -2.52 -11.53 12.23
N ALA A 147 -3.57 -11.37 11.43
CA ALA A 147 -4.38 -12.48 10.94
C ALA A 147 -3.62 -13.40 9.98
N TRP A 148 -2.61 -12.90 9.29
CA TRP A 148 -1.71 -13.71 8.46
C TRP A 148 -0.62 -14.43 9.27
N GLY A 149 -0.53 -14.17 10.57
CA GLY A 149 0.46 -14.77 11.47
C GLY A 149 1.83 -14.12 11.39
N CYS A 150 1.90 -12.86 10.97
CA CYS A 150 3.16 -12.12 10.93
C CYS A 150 3.53 -11.65 12.35
N GLU A 151 4.73 -11.98 12.79
CA GLU A 151 5.30 -11.48 14.05
C GLU A 151 6.10 -10.20 13.86
N ARG A 152 6.55 -9.96 12.63
CA ARG A 152 7.33 -8.78 12.25
C ARG A 152 6.79 -8.17 10.98
N VAL A 153 6.87 -6.83 10.91
CA VAL A 153 6.53 -6.04 9.71
C VAL A 153 7.70 -5.14 9.37
N HIS A 154 8.09 -5.12 8.11
CA HIS A 154 9.12 -4.23 7.60
C HIS A 154 8.51 -3.19 6.67
N LEU A 155 9.06 -1.99 6.75
CA LEU A 155 8.78 -0.91 5.79
C LEU A 155 10.08 -0.15 5.50
N TRP A 156 10.09 0.56 4.39
CA TRP A 156 11.21 1.40 3.98
C TRP A 156 10.75 2.85 3.91
N VAL A 157 11.51 3.73 4.53
CA VAL A 157 11.31 5.19 4.48
C VAL A 157 12.57 5.81 3.91
N LEU A 158 12.40 6.75 2.97
CA LEU A 158 13.54 7.50 2.45
C LEU A 158 14.12 8.39 3.55
N GLU A 159 15.43 8.36 3.71
CA GLU A 159 16.14 9.26 4.64
C GLU A 159 15.78 10.72 4.33
N GLY A 160 15.46 11.49 5.36
CA GLY A 160 15.00 12.87 5.21
C GLY A 160 13.48 13.05 5.08
N ASN A 161 12.71 11.99 4.85
CA ASN A 161 11.24 12.04 4.91
C ASN A 161 10.76 12.02 6.37
N SER A 162 11.03 13.10 7.11
CA SER A 162 10.71 13.22 8.54
C SER A 162 9.22 13.02 8.85
N ARG A 163 8.33 13.41 7.93
CA ARG A 163 6.90 13.21 8.08
C ARG A 163 6.52 11.73 8.12
N ALA A 164 7.07 10.94 7.21
CA ALA A 164 6.83 9.50 7.20
C ALA A 164 7.45 8.83 8.43
N VAL A 165 8.67 9.21 8.81
CA VAL A 165 9.33 8.72 10.03
C VAL A 165 8.44 8.97 11.25
N SER A 166 8.00 10.22 11.47
CA SER A 166 7.12 10.56 12.61
C SER A 166 5.75 9.89 12.56
N PHE A 167 5.29 9.47 11.39
CA PHE A 167 4.04 8.73 11.25
C PHE A 167 4.19 7.26 11.71
N TYR A 168 5.36 6.65 11.49
CA TYR A 168 5.59 5.23 11.79
C TYR A 168 6.19 5.00 13.20
N GLU A 169 6.70 6.01 13.87
CA GLU A 169 7.17 6.01 15.28
C GLU A 169 6.01 6.17 16.26
#